data_36c9df458a9e7fe8b120de068c1cd0ec
#
_entry.id   36c9df458a9e7fe8b120de068c1cd0ec
#
_cell.length_a   1.000
_cell.length_b   1.000
_cell.length_c   1.000
_cell.angle_alpha   90.00
_cell.angle_beta   90.00
_cell.angle_gamma   90.00
#
_symmetry.space_group_name_H-M   'P 1'
#
loop_
_entity.id
_entity.type
_entity.pdbx_description
1 polymer ?
#
loop_
_entity_poly.entity_id
_entity_poly.type
_entity_poly.pdbx_seq_one_letter_code
_entity_poly.pdbx_strand_id
1 'polypeptide(L)'
;TAVVFMLLVLQVEPWFNPQYFIPISGMIIGNSMTGIALGANRLCANMRDHRERIENSLMLGATCKVATFDEVNDAFDSAILPTMNNMMTMGIVSLPGMMTGQMLSGTFPLTAIKYQIGIMLAILGCTAITVVIFVTLGYKTFFTSSAALK
;
A
#
# COMPACT_ATOMS: atom_id res chain seq x y z
N THR A 1 -12.12 1.29 4.82
CA THR A 1 -11.70 1.80 3.49
C THR A 1 -12.47 1.15 2.35
N ALA A 2 -12.53 -0.21 2.23
CA ALA A 2 -13.28 -0.89 1.17
C ALA A 2 -14.77 -0.51 1.13
N VAL A 3 -15.43 -0.48 2.30
CA VAL A 3 -16.84 -0.08 2.42
C VAL A 3 -17.04 1.39 2.03
N VAL A 4 -16.16 2.28 2.48
CA VAL A 4 -16.20 3.71 2.12
C VAL A 4 -16.03 3.92 0.62
N PHE A 5 -15.12 3.16 0.00
CA PHE A 5 -14.91 3.21 -1.44
C PHE A 5 -16.14 2.72 -2.22
N MET A 6 -16.77 1.64 -1.80
CA MET A 6 -17.98 1.14 -2.43
C MET A 6 -19.16 2.12 -2.36
N LEU A 7 -19.32 2.78 -1.20
CA LEU A 7 -20.40 3.74 -1.00
C LEU A 7 -20.19 5.03 -1.79
N LEU A 8 -18.93 5.54 -1.85
CA LEU A 8 -18.62 6.83 -2.44
C LEU A 8 -18.34 6.78 -3.95
N VAL A 9 -17.72 5.71 -4.45
CA VAL A 9 -17.23 5.66 -5.84
C VAL A 9 -18.08 4.79 -6.73
N LEU A 10 -18.50 3.62 -6.26
CA LEU A 10 -19.23 2.66 -7.11
C LEU A 10 -20.73 2.90 -7.15
N GLN A 11 -21.32 3.53 -6.12
CA GLN A 11 -22.77 3.82 -6.02
C GLN A 11 -23.65 2.64 -6.52
N VAL A 12 -23.19 1.41 -6.30
CA VAL A 12 -23.91 0.21 -6.71
C VAL A 12 -25.05 -0.05 -5.74
N GLU A 13 -26.28 0.03 -6.22
CA GLU A 13 -27.45 -0.43 -5.47
C GLU A 13 -27.82 -1.87 -5.89
N PRO A 14 -27.90 -2.84 -4.97
CA PRO A 14 -27.56 -2.73 -3.53
C PRO A 14 -26.06 -2.78 -3.24
N TRP A 15 -25.59 -1.96 -2.30
CA TRP A 15 -24.19 -1.84 -1.88
C TRP A 15 -23.54 -3.17 -1.43
N PHE A 16 -24.35 -4.20 -1.21
CA PHE A 16 -23.96 -5.54 -0.78
C PHE A 16 -24.03 -6.58 -1.91
N ASN A 17 -23.77 -6.21 -3.16
CA ASN A 17 -23.72 -7.18 -4.24
C ASN A 17 -22.45 -8.05 -4.12
N PRO A 18 -22.56 -9.37 -3.79
CA PRO A 18 -21.42 -10.25 -3.55
C PRO A 18 -20.47 -10.34 -4.75
N GLN A 19 -21.01 -10.17 -5.95
CA GLN A 19 -20.32 -10.32 -7.22
C GLN A 19 -19.22 -9.26 -7.41
N TYR A 20 -19.39 -8.07 -6.81
CA TYR A 20 -18.40 -6.99 -6.83
C TYR A 20 -17.62 -6.89 -5.51
N PHE A 21 -18.31 -7.12 -4.38
CA PHE A 21 -17.72 -6.98 -3.06
C PHE A 21 -16.56 -7.96 -2.81
N ILE A 22 -16.75 -9.24 -3.16
CA ILE A 22 -15.74 -10.28 -2.90
C ILE A 22 -14.45 -10.04 -3.68
N PRO A 23 -14.47 -9.82 -5.02
CA PRO A 23 -13.25 -9.56 -5.77
C PRO A 23 -12.52 -8.28 -5.34
N ILE A 24 -13.24 -7.18 -5.11
CA ILE A 24 -12.62 -5.90 -4.76
C ILE A 24 -11.98 -5.96 -3.38
N SER A 25 -12.67 -6.55 -2.39
CA SER A 25 -12.08 -6.72 -1.04
C SER A 25 -10.85 -7.62 -1.06
N GLY A 26 -10.89 -8.71 -1.84
CA GLY A 26 -9.73 -9.59 -2.03
C GLY A 26 -8.53 -8.87 -2.65
N MET A 27 -8.76 -8.06 -3.68
CA MET A 27 -7.70 -7.26 -4.33
C MET A 27 -7.10 -6.22 -3.39
N ILE A 28 -7.91 -5.51 -2.61
CA ILE A 28 -7.45 -4.50 -1.64
C ILE A 28 -6.63 -5.17 -0.53
N ILE A 29 -7.12 -6.25 0.05
CA ILE A 29 -6.43 -6.98 1.12
C ILE A 29 -5.12 -7.56 0.60
N GLY A 30 -5.12 -8.24 -0.55
CA GLY A 30 -3.94 -8.85 -1.14
C GLY A 30 -2.83 -7.85 -1.43
N ASN A 31 -3.16 -6.70 -2.06
CA ASN A 31 -2.17 -5.66 -2.34
C ASN A 31 -1.66 -4.98 -1.06
N SER A 32 -2.53 -4.74 -0.08
CA SER A 32 -2.12 -4.17 1.23
C SER A 32 -1.17 -5.12 1.97
N MET A 33 -1.43 -6.43 1.93
CA MET A 33 -0.58 -7.45 2.55
C MET A 33 0.81 -7.51 1.89
N THR A 34 0.87 -7.45 0.56
CA THR A 34 2.13 -7.37 -0.18
C THR A 34 2.90 -6.09 0.16
N GLY A 35 2.22 -4.94 0.20
CA GLY A 35 2.83 -3.66 0.58
C GLY A 35 3.40 -3.70 2.00
N ILE A 36 2.67 -4.23 2.98
CA ILE A 36 3.17 -4.40 4.36
C ILE A 36 4.40 -5.30 4.38
N ALA A 37 4.37 -6.44 3.69
CA ALA A 37 5.49 -7.38 3.67
C ALA A 37 6.77 -6.75 3.09
N LEU A 38 6.65 -6.02 1.98
CA LEU A 38 7.79 -5.32 1.36
C LEU A 38 8.29 -4.18 2.25
N GLY A 39 7.39 -3.34 2.79
CA GLY A 39 7.74 -2.27 3.71
C GLY A 39 8.42 -2.78 4.98
N ALA A 40 7.92 -3.88 5.57
CA ALA A 40 8.54 -4.51 6.73
C ALA A 40 9.94 -5.02 6.44
N ASN A 41 10.11 -5.76 5.35
CA ASN A 41 11.40 -6.30 4.96
C ASN A 41 12.42 -5.19 4.71
N ARG A 42 12.01 -4.13 3.99
CA ARG A 42 12.89 -3.00 3.70
C ARG A 42 13.25 -2.21 4.95
N LEU A 43 12.27 -1.95 5.83
CA LEU A 43 12.51 -1.28 7.09
C LEU A 43 13.50 -2.06 7.97
N CYS A 44 13.32 -3.38 8.10
CA CYS A 44 14.23 -4.23 8.86
C CYS A 44 15.64 -4.22 8.28
N ALA A 45 15.78 -4.30 6.96
CA ALA A 45 17.07 -4.26 6.28
C ALA A 45 17.75 -2.90 6.51
N ASN A 46 17.05 -1.80 6.28
CA ASN A 46 17.60 -0.45 6.45
C ASN A 46 18.03 -0.18 7.90
N MET A 47 17.23 -0.59 8.89
CA MET A 47 17.57 -0.44 10.31
C MET A 47 18.83 -1.22 10.68
N ARG A 48 19.08 -2.34 10.02
CA ARG A 48 20.27 -3.16 10.24
C ARG A 48 21.50 -2.58 9.52
N ASP A 49 21.33 -2.21 8.26
CA ASP A 49 22.43 -1.77 7.40
C ASP A 49 22.93 -0.37 7.79
N HIS A 50 22.04 0.51 8.26
CA HIS A 50 22.35 1.87 8.65
C HIS A 50 22.43 2.07 10.16
N ARG A 51 22.64 1.01 10.93
CA ARG A 51 22.66 1.03 12.38
C ARG A 51 23.64 2.09 12.95
N GLU A 52 24.87 2.12 12.46
CA GLU A 52 25.91 3.07 12.90
C GLU A 52 25.50 4.52 12.64
N ARG A 53 24.87 4.79 11.49
CA ARG A 53 24.38 6.13 11.14
C ARG A 53 23.28 6.58 12.09
N ILE A 54 22.34 5.70 12.41
CA ILE A 54 21.22 5.97 13.32
C ILE A 54 21.76 6.21 14.74
N GLU A 55 22.68 5.36 15.24
CA GLU A 55 23.30 5.50 16.56
C GLU A 55 24.09 6.82 16.67
N ASN A 56 24.87 7.19 15.65
CA ASN A 56 25.60 8.46 15.60
C ASN A 56 24.64 9.66 15.64
N SER A 57 23.52 9.60 14.92
CA SER A 57 22.51 10.66 14.93
C SER A 57 21.86 10.82 16.31
N LEU A 58 21.60 9.71 17.00
CA LEU A 58 21.06 9.71 18.36
C LEU A 58 22.08 10.28 19.38
N MET A 59 23.39 9.97 19.24
CA MET A 59 24.44 10.53 20.08
C MET A 59 24.57 12.04 19.91
N LEU A 60 24.26 12.58 18.72
CA LEU A 60 24.21 14.01 18.44
C LEU A 60 22.94 14.70 18.97
N GLY A 61 22.06 13.96 19.63
CA GLY A 61 20.83 14.49 20.23
C GLY A 61 19.61 14.51 19.32
N ALA A 62 19.65 13.85 18.17
CA ALA A 62 18.48 13.70 17.32
C ALA A 62 17.40 12.83 17.99
N THR A 63 16.12 13.15 17.75
CA THR A 63 15.03 12.28 18.19
C THR A 63 15.00 11.01 17.33
N CYS A 64 14.50 9.89 17.87
CA CYS A 64 14.37 8.62 17.14
C CYS A 64 13.65 8.80 15.80
N LYS A 65 12.64 9.68 15.76
CA LYS A 65 11.87 9.99 14.54
C LYS A 65 12.73 10.64 13.45
N VAL A 66 13.61 11.56 13.83
CA VAL A 66 14.49 12.26 12.89
C VAL A 66 15.62 11.35 12.44
N ALA A 67 16.18 10.56 13.35
CA ALA A 67 17.27 9.63 13.06
C ALA A 67 16.87 8.51 12.08
N THR A 68 15.57 8.15 12.02
CA THR A 68 15.06 7.07 11.15
C THR A 68 14.18 7.57 10.00
N PHE A 69 14.14 8.87 9.77
CA PHE A 69 13.24 9.46 8.77
C PHE A 69 13.51 8.95 7.34
N ASP A 70 14.78 8.87 6.96
CA ASP A 70 15.20 8.42 5.64
C ASP A 70 14.85 6.93 5.44
N GLU A 71 15.10 6.10 6.45
CA GLU A 71 14.85 4.66 6.43
C GLU A 71 13.35 4.35 6.36
N VAL A 72 12.53 5.14 7.02
CA VAL A 72 11.08 5.04 7.00
C VAL A 72 10.53 5.42 5.61
N ASN A 73 11.04 6.50 5.01
CA ASN A 73 10.64 6.93 3.67
C ASN A 73 11.04 5.91 2.60
N ASP A 74 12.26 5.38 2.65
CA ASP A 74 12.73 4.37 1.70
C ASP A 74 11.92 3.05 1.82
N ALA A 75 11.52 2.68 3.03
CA ALA A 75 10.64 1.54 3.24
C ALA A 75 9.22 1.78 2.66
N PHE A 76 8.70 3.00 2.79
CA PHE A 76 7.43 3.39 2.22
C PHE A 76 7.46 3.37 0.69
N ASP A 77 8.48 3.96 0.08
CA ASP A 77 8.64 4.00 -1.37
C ASP A 77 8.75 2.58 -1.95
N SER A 78 9.55 1.72 -1.33
CA SER A 78 9.71 0.32 -1.71
C SER A 78 8.40 -0.47 -1.62
N ALA A 79 7.55 -0.16 -0.66
CA ALA A 79 6.26 -0.83 -0.46
C ALA A 79 5.20 -0.42 -1.50
N ILE A 80 5.24 0.82 -2.01
CA ILE A 80 4.27 1.34 -2.98
C ILE A 80 4.70 1.03 -4.43
N LEU A 81 5.99 0.92 -4.67
CA LEU A 81 6.56 0.74 -6.01
C LEU A 81 5.87 -0.34 -6.86
N PRO A 82 5.57 -1.56 -6.36
CA PRO A 82 4.88 -2.57 -7.16
C PRO A 82 3.48 -2.15 -7.59
N THR A 83 2.74 -1.48 -6.71
CA THR A 83 1.39 -0.98 -7.03
C THR A 83 1.46 0.09 -8.12
N MET A 84 2.41 1.01 -8.04
CA MET A 84 2.64 2.03 -9.07
C MET A 84 3.05 1.39 -10.40
N ASN A 85 3.96 0.43 -10.40
CA ASN A 85 4.39 -0.28 -11.60
C ASN A 85 3.22 -1.02 -12.27
N ASN A 86 2.36 -1.67 -11.50
CA ASN A 86 1.15 -2.31 -12.01
C ASN A 86 0.21 -1.30 -12.68
N MET A 87 0.08 -0.10 -12.11
CA MET A 87 -0.73 0.96 -12.74
C MET A 87 -0.13 1.46 -14.05
N MET A 88 1.21 1.63 -14.12
CA MET A 88 1.90 2.12 -15.31
C MET A 88 1.87 1.09 -16.46
N THR A 89 1.92 -0.20 -16.15
CA THR A 89 1.94 -1.28 -17.17
C THR A 89 0.55 -1.71 -17.61
N MET A 90 -0.49 -1.22 -16.92
CA MET A 90 -1.87 -1.53 -17.25
C MET A 90 -2.26 -1.00 -18.64
N GLY A 91 -2.89 -1.84 -19.43
CA GLY A 91 -3.34 -1.52 -20.78
C GLY A 91 -2.28 -1.68 -21.86
N ILE A 92 -0.99 -1.75 -21.49
CA ILE A 92 0.13 -1.97 -22.44
C ILE A 92 0.59 -3.43 -22.38
N VAL A 93 0.88 -3.91 -21.17
CA VAL A 93 1.45 -5.26 -20.95
C VAL A 93 0.40 -6.23 -20.43
N SER A 94 -0.51 -5.77 -19.59
CA SER A 94 -1.54 -6.60 -18.98
C SER A 94 -2.91 -5.93 -18.98
N LEU A 95 -3.94 -6.71 -19.26
CA LEU A 95 -5.33 -6.31 -19.05
C LEU A 95 -5.77 -6.89 -17.70
N PRO A 96 -6.29 -6.06 -16.79
CA PRO A 96 -6.79 -6.53 -15.49
C PRO A 96 -7.93 -7.53 -15.66
N GLY A 97 -7.89 -8.63 -14.92
CA GLY A 97 -8.88 -9.71 -15.03
C GLY A 97 -10.32 -9.25 -14.79
N MET A 98 -10.53 -8.24 -13.93
CA MET A 98 -11.86 -7.69 -13.68
C MET A 98 -12.40 -6.93 -14.89
N MET A 99 -11.57 -6.13 -15.57
CA MET A 99 -11.95 -5.40 -16.78
C MET A 99 -12.30 -6.39 -17.92
N THR A 100 -11.46 -7.41 -18.12
CA THR A 100 -11.73 -8.45 -19.13
C THR A 100 -12.97 -9.25 -18.79
N GLY A 101 -13.20 -9.59 -17.52
CA GLY A 101 -14.41 -10.27 -17.06
C GLY A 101 -15.68 -9.46 -17.33
N GLN A 102 -15.66 -8.15 -17.09
CA GLN A 102 -16.78 -7.26 -17.38
C GLN A 102 -17.06 -7.12 -18.88
N MET A 103 -16.01 -7.04 -19.72
CA MET A 103 -16.18 -7.02 -21.17
C MET A 103 -16.78 -8.34 -21.70
N LEU A 104 -16.32 -9.47 -21.19
CA LEU A 104 -16.86 -10.79 -21.55
C LEU A 104 -18.31 -10.99 -21.10
N SER A 105 -18.74 -10.32 -20.02
CA SER A 105 -20.13 -10.31 -19.56
C SER A 105 -21.04 -9.34 -20.34
N GLY A 106 -20.51 -8.68 -21.39
CA GLY A 106 -21.27 -7.78 -22.26
C GLY A 106 -21.30 -6.32 -21.81
N THR A 107 -20.52 -5.93 -20.81
CA THR A 107 -20.41 -4.52 -20.37
C THR A 107 -19.64 -3.70 -21.39
N PHE A 108 -20.14 -2.49 -21.67
CA PHE A 108 -19.49 -1.59 -22.63
C PHE A 108 -18.05 -1.24 -22.18
N PRO A 109 -17.03 -1.32 -23.07
CA PRO A 109 -15.63 -1.17 -22.69
C PRO A 109 -15.30 0.11 -21.94
N LEU A 110 -15.89 1.25 -22.33
CA LEU A 110 -15.67 2.54 -21.64
C LEU A 110 -16.16 2.53 -20.20
N THR A 111 -17.23 1.81 -19.91
CA THR A 111 -17.75 1.66 -18.54
C THR A 111 -16.83 0.77 -17.71
N ALA A 112 -16.35 -0.33 -18.28
CA ALA A 112 -15.39 -1.24 -17.63
C ALA A 112 -14.08 -0.52 -17.29
N ILE A 113 -13.58 0.35 -18.17
CA ILE A 113 -12.36 1.15 -17.91
C ILE A 113 -12.56 2.12 -16.75
N LYS A 114 -13.69 2.82 -16.68
CA LYS A 114 -13.98 3.75 -15.57
C LYS A 114 -13.98 3.04 -14.22
N TYR A 115 -14.61 1.87 -14.12
CA TYR A 115 -14.58 1.06 -12.91
C TYR A 115 -13.16 0.61 -12.55
N GLN A 116 -12.38 0.21 -13.55
CA GLN A 116 -11.01 -0.22 -13.34
C GLN A 116 -10.12 0.90 -12.79
N ILE A 117 -10.21 2.12 -13.33
CA ILE A 117 -9.47 3.29 -12.83
C ILE A 117 -9.84 3.58 -11.38
N GLY A 118 -11.13 3.58 -11.05
CA GLY A 118 -11.60 3.77 -9.68
C GLY A 118 -11.03 2.74 -8.70
N ILE A 119 -11.06 1.46 -9.07
CA ILE A 119 -10.52 0.37 -8.24
C ILE A 119 -9.02 0.51 -8.03
N MET A 120 -8.26 0.90 -9.06
CA MET A 120 -6.83 1.10 -8.93
C MET A 120 -6.46 2.25 -7.99
N LEU A 121 -7.17 3.35 -8.06
CA LEU A 121 -7.00 4.47 -7.12
C LEU A 121 -7.34 4.04 -5.68
N ALA A 122 -8.37 3.21 -5.50
CA ALA A 122 -8.71 2.68 -4.19
C ALA A 122 -7.63 1.74 -3.63
N ILE A 123 -7.08 0.86 -4.47
CA ILE A 123 -5.99 -0.04 -4.08
C ILE A 123 -4.76 0.79 -3.67
N LEU A 124 -4.37 1.76 -4.49
CA LEU A 124 -3.23 2.64 -4.19
C LEU A 124 -3.43 3.39 -2.87
N GLY A 125 -4.58 4.04 -2.69
CA GLY A 125 -4.89 4.79 -1.48
C GLY A 125 -4.93 3.90 -0.23
N CYS A 126 -5.55 2.73 -0.33
CA CYS A 126 -5.62 1.78 0.78
C CYS A 126 -4.25 1.23 1.16
N THR A 127 -3.45 0.84 0.16
CA THR A 127 -2.09 0.34 0.37
C THR A 127 -1.21 1.43 1.00
N ALA A 128 -1.25 2.66 0.47
CA ALA A 128 -0.48 3.78 1.00
C ALA A 128 -0.81 4.06 2.48
N ILE A 129 -2.09 4.18 2.82
CA ILE A 129 -2.53 4.43 4.21
C ILE A 129 -2.09 3.29 5.13
N THR A 130 -2.26 2.06 4.70
CA THR A 130 -1.90 0.89 5.50
C THR A 130 -0.40 0.81 5.75
N VAL A 131 0.42 1.06 4.72
CA VAL A 131 1.88 1.06 4.83
C VAL A 131 2.37 2.21 5.70
N VAL A 132 1.83 3.43 5.55
CA VAL A 132 2.18 4.58 6.42
C VAL A 132 1.93 4.26 7.88
N ILE A 133 0.75 3.72 8.20
CA ILE A 133 0.42 3.34 9.58
C ILE A 133 1.38 2.26 10.07
N PHE A 134 1.63 1.23 9.26
CA PHE A 134 2.51 0.13 9.63
C PHE A 134 3.95 0.59 9.87
N VAL A 135 4.55 1.36 8.96
CA VAL A 135 5.94 1.81 9.05
C VAL A 135 6.12 2.83 10.19
N THR A 136 5.14 3.76 10.35
CA THR A 136 5.15 4.74 11.47
C THR A 136 4.93 4.12 12.85
N LEU A 137 4.30 2.98 12.95
CA LEU A 137 4.22 2.23 14.21
C LEU A 137 5.42 1.28 14.35
N GLY A 138 5.86 0.69 13.24
CA GLY A 138 6.91 -0.31 13.17
C GLY A 138 8.28 0.23 13.62
N TYR A 139 8.69 1.43 13.19
CA TYR A 139 10.00 1.94 13.60
C TYR A 139 10.15 2.05 15.12
N LYS A 140 9.07 2.31 15.86
CA LYS A 140 9.09 2.40 17.33
C LYS A 140 9.48 1.09 18.00
N THR A 141 9.22 -0.05 17.38
CA THR A 141 9.53 -1.37 17.97
C THR A 141 11.03 -1.68 17.98
N PHE A 142 11.81 -0.97 17.16
CA PHE A 142 13.27 -1.11 17.10
C PHE A 142 14.00 -0.37 18.22
N PHE A 143 13.29 0.52 18.93
CA PHE A 143 13.87 1.30 20.03
C PHE A 143 13.44 0.73 21.40
N THR A 144 14.38 0.76 22.33
CA THR A 144 14.11 0.48 23.76
C THR A 144 13.53 1.74 24.42
N SER A 145 12.95 1.61 25.61
CA SER A 145 12.47 2.75 26.43
C SER A 145 13.56 3.80 26.73
N SER A 146 14.84 3.44 26.61
CA SER A 146 16.01 4.30 26.72
C SER A 146 16.47 4.93 25.41
N ALA A 147 15.67 4.89 24.34
CA ALA A 147 16.00 5.38 23.00
C ALA A 147 17.23 4.71 22.34
N ALA A 148 17.70 3.57 22.86
CA ALA A 148 18.75 2.77 22.24
C ALA A 148 18.16 1.78 21.22
N LEU A 149 18.86 1.55 20.11
CA LEU A 149 18.51 0.53 19.12
C LEU A 149 18.66 -0.87 19.76
N LYS A 150 17.67 -1.73 19.52
CA LYS A 150 17.71 -3.12 19.99
C LYS A 150 18.71 -3.96 19.21
#